data_76187c3051f584a3b8b47ca2772e4e18
#
_entry.id   76187c3051f584a3b8b47ca2772e4e18
#
_cell.length_a   1.000
_cell.length_b   1.000
_cell.length_c   1.000
_cell.angle_alpha   90.00
_cell.angle_beta   90.00
_cell.angle_gamma   90.00
#
_symmetry.space_group_name_H-M   'P 1'
#
loop_
_entity.id
_entity.type
_entity.pdbx_description
1 polymer ?
#
loop_
_entity_poly.entity_id
_entity_poly.type
_entity_poly.pdbx_seq_one_letter_code
_entity_poly.pdbx_strand_id
1 'polypeptide(L)'
;MNKVHFYFHSFLLILTINLVSSCNGQRQQPKESITEKTVTSSIQLKIKANKVIKPENGFNSGFLDSDGTLWFGSNGNGVYRYNGNSFQNYTEDDGLSSNQIYSIIEDKENNVWFGTQNGLSKYNRKIFTHVTIPFKDTTSVFLDKVYPVISPNAVHSLAQDKKGNLWIGTAGAGAYRYNGKDFTSYLSEIGTKQEDSLYHNWIPSIIEDTDGNIWFASMTHGGVSRYNGETHTQFMTKDGLSDDMVRTIYSDKSGKIWIGFNGNRKSGLTVYDGNSFKTYSVDDGLCNKLIRAIYEDKNSNLWLGAHLGNLCIFDGQNFSEFSSNGQTFSDILFILGDSEDNIWFGGINGIWKFNGQTVIKMTTDN
;
A
#
# COMPACT_ATOMS: atom_id res chain seq x y z
N MET A 1 -54.00 -23.67 50.00
CA MET A 1 -53.58 -24.08 51.36
C MET A 1 -52.09 -23.88 51.43
N ASN A 2 -51.65 -23.18 52.54
CA ASN A 2 -50.29 -22.91 53.04
C ASN A 2 -49.42 -21.96 52.17
N LYS A 3 -49.33 -20.68 52.47
CA LYS A 3 -48.83 -19.83 53.56
C LYS A 3 -47.53 -20.29 54.18
N VAL A 4 -46.46 -19.41 54.05
CA VAL A 4 -45.56 -18.91 55.12
C VAL A 4 -44.65 -17.87 54.44
N HIS A 5 -44.76 -16.62 54.67
CA HIS A 5 -44.26 -15.61 55.63
C HIS A 5 -42.75 -15.31 55.50
N PHE A 6 -42.43 -14.08 55.03
CA PHE A 6 -41.79 -12.90 55.64
C PHE A 6 -40.41 -13.11 56.30
N TYR A 7 -39.41 -12.33 55.83
CA TYR A 7 -38.75 -11.33 56.70
C TYR A 7 -38.11 -10.20 55.87
N PHE A 8 -38.51 -8.95 56.24
CA PHE A 8 -37.91 -7.68 55.83
C PHE A 8 -36.59 -7.46 56.58
N HIS A 9 -35.55 -6.96 55.91
CA HIS A 9 -34.55 -6.12 56.58
C HIS A 9 -34.24 -4.96 55.66
N SER A 10 -34.65 -3.78 56.09
CA SER A 10 -34.31 -2.46 55.58
C SER A 10 -32.84 -2.16 55.83
N PHE A 11 -32.10 -1.80 54.83
CA PHE A 11 -30.89 -1.02 55.01
C PHE A 11 -30.96 0.22 54.11
N LEU A 12 -31.05 1.35 54.75
CA LEU A 12 -31.02 2.70 54.24
C LEU A 12 -29.58 2.97 53.80
N LEU A 13 -29.35 3.24 52.50
CA LEU A 13 -28.07 3.79 52.07
C LEU A 13 -28.32 5.02 51.19
N ILE A 14 -27.69 6.07 51.63
CA ILE A 14 -27.76 7.44 51.20
C ILE A 14 -27.38 7.56 49.73
N LEU A 15 -28.29 8.17 48.94
CA LEU A 15 -28.08 8.53 47.54
C LEU A 15 -27.22 9.81 47.47
N THR A 16 -25.95 9.71 47.11
CA THR A 16 -25.19 10.85 46.63
C THR A 16 -25.28 10.85 45.11
N ILE A 17 -26.03 11.80 44.60
CA ILE A 17 -26.13 12.08 43.17
C ILE A 17 -24.85 12.76 42.74
N ASN A 18 -23.96 12.01 42.05
CA ASN A 18 -22.91 12.61 41.25
C ASN A 18 -23.42 12.76 39.82
N LEU A 19 -23.74 14.02 39.48
CA LEU A 19 -23.90 14.46 38.10
C LEU A 19 -22.56 14.27 37.38
N VAL A 20 -22.45 13.19 36.60
CA VAL A 20 -21.36 13.05 35.61
C VAL A 20 -21.89 13.60 34.32
N SER A 21 -21.42 14.79 33.98
CA SER A 21 -21.60 15.38 32.66
C SER A 21 -20.93 14.43 31.61
N SER A 22 -21.75 13.97 30.67
CA SER A 22 -21.32 13.25 29.52
C SER A 22 -20.45 14.17 28.63
N CYS A 23 -19.14 14.14 28.82
CA CYS A 23 -18.20 14.61 27.82
C CYS A 23 -17.98 13.46 26.82
N ASN A 24 -18.38 13.67 25.58
CA ASN A 24 -17.94 12.89 24.44
C ASN A 24 -16.42 13.02 24.30
N GLY A 25 -15.70 12.19 24.99
CA GLY A 25 -14.26 12.08 24.87
C GLY A 25 -13.91 11.27 23.63
N GLN A 26 -13.52 11.95 22.57
CA GLN A 26 -12.71 11.32 21.52
C GLN A 26 -11.48 10.71 22.21
N ARG A 27 -11.35 9.39 22.17
CA ARG A 27 -10.15 8.71 22.66
C ARG A 27 -8.99 9.07 21.75
N GLN A 28 -8.10 9.93 22.23
CA GLN A 28 -6.74 10.02 21.69
C GLN A 28 -6.05 8.68 21.94
N GLN A 29 -5.61 8.04 20.89
CA GLN A 29 -4.70 6.89 21.02
C GLN A 29 -3.37 7.36 21.60
N PRO A 30 -2.82 6.68 22.61
CA PRO A 30 -1.50 7.00 23.13
C PRO A 30 -0.45 6.80 22.03
N LYS A 31 0.34 7.82 21.76
CA LYS A 31 1.57 7.71 20.97
C LYS A 31 2.58 6.89 21.77
N GLU A 32 2.67 5.59 21.51
CA GLU A 32 3.80 4.81 22.01
C GLU A 32 5.01 5.05 21.10
N SER A 33 5.98 5.81 21.58
CA SER A 33 7.30 5.88 20.96
C SER A 33 8.11 4.67 21.44
N ILE A 34 8.42 3.75 20.53
CA ILE A 34 9.31 2.62 20.81
C ILE A 34 10.75 3.14 20.59
N THR A 35 11.41 3.52 21.66
CA THR A 35 12.84 3.83 21.66
C THR A 35 13.60 2.51 21.85
N GLU A 36 13.80 1.73 20.80
CA GLU A 36 14.78 0.66 20.82
C GLU A 36 16.03 1.06 20.04
N LYS A 37 17.18 0.70 20.62
CA LYS A 37 18.49 0.88 19.99
C LYS A 37 18.50 0.14 18.66
N THR A 38 18.58 0.88 17.56
CA THR A 38 18.76 0.34 16.21
C THR A 38 20.10 -0.40 16.17
N VAL A 39 20.07 -1.71 16.27
CA VAL A 39 21.25 -2.52 15.98
C VAL A 39 21.31 -2.64 14.46
N THR A 40 21.99 -1.69 13.86
CA THR A 40 22.31 -1.74 12.43
C THR A 40 23.46 -2.73 12.26
N SER A 41 23.17 -3.98 11.96
CA SER A 41 24.18 -4.89 11.45
C SER A 41 24.40 -4.55 9.97
N SER A 42 25.31 -3.65 9.68
CA SER A 42 25.73 -3.35 8.32
C SER A 42 26.66 -4.46 7.83
N ILE A 43 26.12 -5.43 7.12
CA ILE A 43 26.92 -6.29 6.27
C ILE A 43 27.24 -5.49 5.01
N GLN A 44 28.43 -4.93 4.94
CA GLN A 44 28.93 -4.26 3.74
C GLN A 44 29.33 -5.30 2.71
N LEU A 45 28.39 -5.73 1.86
CA LEU A 45 28.71 -6.53 0.68
C LEU A 45 29.04 -5.57 -0.48
N LYS A 46 30.24 -5.71 -1.04
CA LYS A 46 30.63 -5.03 -2.28
C LYS A 46 29.77 -5.57 -3.42
N ILE A 47 29.02 -4.70 -4.08
CA ILE A 47 28.24 -5.03 -5.27
C ILE A 47 29.19 -5.57 -6.36
N LYS A 48 29.01 -6.82 -6.75
CA LYS A 48 29.65 -7.38 -7.95
C LYS A 48 28.93 -6.79 -9.16
N ALA A 49 29.62 -5.96 -9.92
CA ALA A 49 29.10 -5.39 -11.14
C ALA A 49 28.83 -6.49 -12.20
N ASN A 50 27.68 -6.34 -12.89
CA ASN A 50 27.37 -6.92 -14.19
C ASN A 50 26.96 -8.40 -14.22
N LYS A 51 25.79 -8.70 -13.67
CA LYS A 51 25.01 -9.84 -14.11
C LYS A 51 23.75 -9.30 -14.81
N VAL A 52 23.76 -9.24 -16.15
CA VAL A 52 22.55 -8.99 -16.94
C VAL A 52 21.71 -10.26 -16.89
N ILE A 53 20.55 -10.20 -16.26
CA ILE A 53 19.65 -11.36 -16.17
C ILE A 53 18.31 -10.96 -16.78
N LYS A 54 17.69 -11.89 -17.52
CA LYS A 54 16.37 -11.71 -18.13
C LYS A 54 15.30 -11.54 -17.07
N PRO A 55 14.39 -10.56 -17.19
CA PRO A 55 13.25 -10.40 -16.27
C PRO A 55 12.21 -11.50 -16.55
N GLU A 56 12.38 -12.70 -15.95
CA GLU A 56 11.61 -13.89 -16.36
C GLU A 56 10.31 -14.15 -15.58
N ASN A 57 10.11 -13.62 -14.36
CA ASN A 57 9.04 -14.15 -13.48
C ASN A 57 7.99 -13.14 -12.98
N GLY A 58 7.64 -12.15 -13.77
CA GLY A 58 6.65 -11.16 -13.36
C GLY A 58 7.20 -10.13 -12.37
N PHE A 59 6.55 -9.00 -12.37
CA PHE A 59 6.94 -7.81 -11.62
C PHE A 59 5.78 -7.32 -10.77
N ASN A 60 6.08 -6.94 -9.54
CA ASN A 60 5.09 -6.41 -8.59
C ASN A 60 5.07 -4.88 -8.56
N SER A 61 6.18 -4.24 -8.89
CA SER A 61 6.35 -2.79 -8.75
C SER A 61 7.30 -2.21 -9.79
N GLY A 62 7.11 -0.93 -10.10
CA GLY A 62 8.01 -0.12 -10.92
C GLY A 62 8.17 1.26 -10.30
N PHE A 63 9.34 1.87 -10.46
CA PHE A 63 9.66 3.19 -9.94
C PHE A 63 10.67 3.90 -10.85
N LEU A 64 10.46 5.19 -11.10
CA LEU A 64 11.42 6.07 -11.75
C LEU A 64 12.09 6.95 -10.68
N ASP A 65 13.41 6.83 -10.55
CA ASP A 65 14.16 7.65 -9.61
C ASP A 65 14.51 9.05 -10.18
N SER A 66 15.00 9.92 -9.32
CA SER A 66 15.34 11.30 -9.68
C SER A 66 16.48 11.42 -10.71
N ASP A 67 17.30 10.37 -10.86
CA ASP A 67 18.37 10.29 -11.87
C ASP A 67 17.85 9.79 -13.23
N GLY A 68 16.54 9.51 -13.35
CA GLY A 68 15.92 8.95 -14.56
C GLY A 68 16.14 7.45 -14.74
N THR A 69 16.59 6.76 -13.70
CA THR A 69 16.76 5.31 -13.70
C THR A 69 15.44 4.63 -13.34
N LEU A 70 15.08 3.62 -14.08
CA LEU A 70 13.90 2.79 -13.79
C LEU A 70 14.29 1.58 -12.94
N TRP A 71 13.47 1.32 -11.95
CA TRP A 71 13.60 0.20 -11.04
C TRP A 71 12.36 -0.68 -11.13
N PHE A 72 12.55 -2.00 -11.22
CA PHE A 72 11.45 -2.95 -11.32
C PHE A 72 11.62 -4.05 -10.28
N GLY A 73 10.69 -4.12 -9.36
CA GLY A 73 10.66 -5.15 -8.31
C GLY A 73 10.00 -6.42 -8.82
N SER A 74 10.73 -7.52 -8.79
CA SER A 74 10.25 -8.80 -9.29
C SER A 74 9.61 -9.68 -8.23
N ASN A 75 8.91 -10.69 -8.69
CA ASN A 75 8.32 -11.74 -7.86
C ASN A 75 9.32 -12.91 -7.71
N GLY A 76 10.32 -12.72 -6.82
CA GLY A 76 11.29 -13.77 -6.46
C GLY A 76 12.66 -13.69 -7.12
N ASN A 77 12.94 -12.70 -8.01
CA ASN A 77 14.21 -12.54 -8.70
C ASN A 77 14.95 -11.24 -8.32
N GLY A 78 14.61 -10.63 -7.18
CA GLY A 78 15.22 -9.39 -6.73
C GLY A 78 14.71 -8.16 -7.47
N VAL A 79 15.53 -7.14 -7.59
CA VAL A 79 15.21 -5.88 -8.26
C VAL A 79 16.05 -5.70 -9.51
N TYR A 80 15.42 -5.19 -10.56
CA TYR A 80 16.07 -4.84 -11.82
C TYR A 80 16.17 -3.31 -11.94
N ARG A 81 17.38 -2.84 -12.22
CA ARG A 81 17.67 -1.45 -12.52
C ARG A 81 17.88 -1.31 -14.03
N TYR A 82 17.17 -0.37 -14.66
CA TYR A 82 17.31 -0.07 -16.08
C TYR A 82 17.79 1.38 -16.29
N ASN A 83 18.90 1.54 -16.99
CA ASN A 83 19.56 2.84 -17.20
C ASN A 83 19.30 3.44 -18.60
N GLY A 84 18.29 2.96 -19.31
CA GLY A 84 18.03 3.32 -20.71
C GLY A 84 18.62 2.36 -21.75
N ASN A 85 19.67 1.59 -21.39
CA ASN A 85 20.37 0.70 -22.34
C ASN A 85 20.39 -0.76 -21.89
N SER A 86 20.47 -1.01 -20.60
CA SER A 86 20.64 -2.37 -20.07
C SER A 86 20.00 -2.53 -18.70
N PHE A 87 19.60 -3.76 -18.41
CA PHE A 87 19.17 -4.16 -17.10
C PHE A 87 20.32 -4.64 -16.23
N GLN A 88 20.35 -4.21 -14.98
CA GLN A 88 21.21 -4.75 -13.94
C GLN A 88 20.31 -5.37 -12.85
N ASN A 89 20.58 -6.58 -12.42
CA ASN A 89 19.80 -7.25 -11.40
C ASN A 89 20.55 -7.26 -10.06
N TYR A 90 19.83 -7.03 -8.98
CA TYR A 90 20.30 -7.14 -7.60
C TYR A 90 19.42 -8.11 -6.83
N THR A 91 20.07 -8.94 -6.01
CA THR A 91 19.43 -10.03 -5.25
C THR A 91 19.85 -10.00 -3.78
N GLU A 92 19.44 -11.01 -3.02
CA GLU A 92 19.92 -11.24 -1.64
C GLU A 92 21.45 -11.38 -1.59
N ASP A 93 22.08 -11.92 -2.63
CA ASP A 93 23.55 -12.02 -2.74
C ASP A 93 24.21 -10.63 -2.79
N ASP A 94 23.49 -9.60 -3.22
CA ASP A 94 23.95 -8.21 -3.28
C ASP A 94 23.56 -7.41 -2.02
N GLY A 95 22.82 -8.03 -1.09
CA GLY A 95 22.45 -7.45 0.19
C GLY A 95 20.99 -7.02 0.30
N LEU A 96 20.11 -7.40 -0.63
CA LEU A 96 18.66 -7.26 -0.43
C LEU A 96 18.17 -8.17 0.69
N SER A 97 17.16 -7.74 1.43
CA SER A 97 16.54 -8.56 2.49
C SER A 97 15.67 -9.70 1.97
N SER A 98 15.23 -9.62 0.72
CA SER A 98 14.55 -10.71 0.00
C SER A 98 14.57 -10.45 -1.51
N ASN A 99 14.50 -11.53 -2.29
CA ASN A 99 14.32 -11.47 -3.75
C ASN A 99 12.88 -11.16 -4.18
N GLN A 100 11.94 -11.16 -3.27
CA GLN A 100 10.56 -10.77 -3.55
C GLN A 100 10.33 -9.31 -3.15
N ILE A 101 10.11 -8.45 -4.15
CA ILE A 101 10.01 -7.00 -4.00
C ILE A 101 8.57 -6.58 -4.27
N TYR A 102 7.97 -5.83 -3.34
CA TYR A 102 6.57 -5.37 -3.43
C TYR A 102 6.45 -3.88 -3.74
N SER A 103 7.37 -3.06 -3.22
CA SER A 103 7.34 -1.60 -3.40
C SER A 103 8.73 -1.01 -3.48
N ILE A 104 8.85 0.10 -4.20
CA ILE A 104 10.12 0.82 -4.42
C ILE A 104 9.81 2.30 -4.36
N ILE A 105 10.62 3.07 -3.59
CA ILE A 105 10.59 4.53 -3.61
C ILE A 105 12.01 5.09 -3.46
N GLU A 106 12.19 6.36 -3.78
CA GLU A 106 13.37 7.14 -3.48
C GLU A 106 13.06 8.13 -2.34
N ASP A 107 14.00 8.28 -1.38
CA ASP A 107 13.89 9.29 -0.33
C ASP A 107 14.56 10.62 -0.75
N LYS A 108 14.36 11.66 0.06
CA LYS A 108 14.93 13.01 -0.18
C LYS A 108 16.46 13.06 -0.16
N GLU A 109 17.13 12.06 0.40
CA GLU A 109 18.57 11.87 0.39
C GLU A 109 19.06 11.04 -0.81
N ASN A 110 18.20 10.78 -1.80
CA ASN A 110 18.45 9.97 -2.99
C ASN A 110 18.76 8.48 -2.70
N ASN A 111 18.37 7.96 -1.55
CA ASN A 111 18.43 6.54 -1.32
C ASN A 111 17.19 5.86 -1.90
N VAL A 112 17.37 4.67 -2.48
CA VAL A 112 16.25 3.85 -2.95
C VAL A 112 15.88 2.83 -1.87
N TRP A 113 14.60 2.79 -1.54
CA TRP A 113 14.05 1.89 -0.54
C TRP A 113 13.22 0.81 -1.20
N PHE A 114 13.37 -0.41 -0.71
CA PHE A 114 12.67 -1.58 -1.23
C PHE A 114 11.88 -2.24 -0.11
N GLY A 115 10.57 -2.28 -0.28
CA GLY A 115 9.68 -3.10 0.53
C GLY A 115 9.70 -4.52 0.02
N THR A 116 10.10 -5.46 0.86
CA THR A 116 10.33 -6.85 0.48
C THR A 116 9.53 -7.82 1.34
N GLN A 117 9.54 -9.10 0.99
CA GLN A 117 8.93 -10.15 1.81
C GLN A 117 9.57 -10.27 3.21
N ASN A 118 10.84 -9.94 3.35
CA ASN A 118 11.57 -10.06 4.61
C ASN A 118 11.95 -8.68 5.18
N GLY A 119 11.06 -7.69 5.05
CA GLY A 119 11.25 -6.37 5.63
C GLY A 119 11.74 -5.33 4.64
N LEU A 120 12.61 -4.44 5.08
CA LEU A 120 12.97 -3.21 4.39
C LEU A 120 14.46 -3.19 4.03
N SER A 121 14.77 -2.91 2.76
CA SER A 121 16.14 -2.67 2.28
C SER A 121 16.30 -1.22 1.83
N LYS A 122 17.45 -0.64 2.14
CA LYS A 122 17.88 0.69 1.69
C LYS A 122 19.12 0.58 0.83
N TYR A 123 19.12 1.23 -0.33
CA TYR A 123 20.26 1.34 -1.23
C TYR A 123 20.72 2.80 -1.32
N ASN A 124 21.93 3.09 -0.86
CA ASN A 124 22.50 4.43 -0.85
C ASN A 124 23.31 4.76 -2.12
N ARG A 125 22.95 4.14 -3.25
CA ARG A 125 23.65 4.18 -4.55
C ARG A 125 25.01 3.43 -4.56
N LYS A 126 25.42 2.83 -3.44
CA LYS A 126 26.69 2.07 -3.33
C LYS A 126 26.48 0.68 -2.74
N ILE A 127 25.74 0.61 -1.64
CA ILE A 127 25.53 -0.63 -0.89
C ILE A 127 24.06 -0.75 -0.48
N PHE A 128 23.59 -1.98 -0.35
CA PHE A 128 22.33 -2.30 0.31
C PHE A 128 22.53 -2.39 1.82
N THR A 129 21.55 -1.93 2.57
CA THR A 129 21.49 -2.04 4.02
C THR A 129 20.12 -2.56 4.42
N HIS A 130 20.09 -3.59 5.24
CA HIS A 130 18.85 -4.09 5.82
C HIS A 130 18.43 -3.16 6.96
N VAL A 131 17.18 -2.71 6.96
CA VAL A 131 16.62 -1.85 8.01
C VAL A 131 15.59 -2.65 8.79
N THR A 132 15.87 -2.89 10.06
CA THR A 132 15.00 -3.65 10.95
C THR A 132 13.84 -2.78 11.43
N ILE A 133 12.60 -3.20 11.13
CA ILE A 133 11.39 -2.60 11.68
C ILE A 133 11.11 -3.28 13.02
N PRO A 134 10.86 -2.54 14.12
CA PRO A 134 10.54 -3.12 15.42
C PRO A 134 9.09 -3.63 15.43
N PHE A 135 8.87 -4.80 14.84
CA PHE A 135 7.55 -5.42 14.83
C PHE A 135 7.14 -5.81 16.24
N LYS A 136 5.93 -5.44 16.65
CA LYS A 136 5.31 -6.04 17.83
C LYS A 136 5.05 -7.52 17.51
N ASP A 137 5.19 -8.39 18.51
CA ASP A 137 4.86 -9.81 18.36
C ASP A 137 3.41 -9.95 17.90
N THR A 138 3.24 -10.39 16.65
CA THR A 138 1.97 -10.50 15.98
C THR A 138 1.44 -11.93 15.97
N THR A 139 1.99 -12.81 16.78
CA THR A 139 1.50 -14.20 16.95
C THR A 139 0.11 -14.23 17.59
N SER A 140 -0.83 -13.45 17.07
CA SER A 140 -2.21 -13.57 17.47
C SER A 140 -2.81 -14.78 16.78
N VAL A 141 -3.29 -15.73 17.57
CA VAL A 141 -4.03 -16.95 17.18
C VAL A 141 -5.21 -16.66 16.25
N PHE A 142 -5.59 -15.40 16.10
CA PHE A 142 -6.69 -14.95 15.28
C PHE A 142 -6.30 -14.80 13.81
N LEU A 143 -5.10 -14.29 13.49
CA LEU A 143 -4.63 -14.12 12.12
C LEU A 143 -4.45 -15.48 11.40
N ASP A 144 -4.04 -16.51 12.12
CA ASP A 144 -3.87 -17.86 11.58
C ASP A 144 -5.18 -18.50 11.10
N LYS A 145 -6.34 -18.05 11.61
CA LYS A 145 -7.64 -18.65 11.29
C LYS A 145 -8.40 -17.95 10.17
N VAL A 146 -8.18 -16.64 9.96
CA VAL A 146 -8.99 -15.84 9.04
C VAL A 146 -8.24 -15.51 7.75
N TYR A 147 -6.96 -15.25 7.85
CA TYR A 147 -6.06 -15.05 6.70
C TYR A 147 -4.74 -15.74 7.02
N PRO A 148 -4.27 -16.67 6.17
CA PRO A 148 -2.90 -17.17 6.29
C PRO A 148 -1.97 -15.97 6.04
N VAL A 149 -1.44 -15.42 7.12
CA VAL A 149 -0.49 -14.30 7.06
C VAL A 149 0.75 -14.79 6.38
N ILE A 150 0.97 -14.30 5.18
CA ILE A 150 2.06 -14.75 4.32
C ILE A 150 3.41 -14.42 4.97
N SER A 151 3.54 -13.27 5.58
CA SER A 151 4.65 -12.87 6.45
C SER A 151 4.29 -11.56 7.13
N PRO A 152 4.19 -11.48 8.46
CA PRO A 152 3.90 -10.22 9.15
C PRO A 152 4.96 -9.14 8.87
N ASN A 153 6.15 -9.55 8.49
CA ASN A 153 7.29 -8.67 8.22
C ASN A 153 7.36 -8.20 6.76
N ALA A 154 6.50 -8.72 5.87
CA ALA A 154 6.49 -8.28 4.49
C ALA A 154 6.06 -6.82 4.39
N VAL A 155 6.88 -6.01 3.72
CA VAL A 155 6.61 -4.60 3.44
C VAL A 155 5.98 -4.47 2.06
N HIS A 156 4.68 -4.19 2.01
CA HIS A 156 3.90 -4.16 0.78
C HIS A 156 3.81 -2.78 0.15
N SER A 157 3.89 -1.72 0.95
CA SER A 157 3.82 -0.36 0.44
C SER A 157 4.77 0.58 1.16
N LEU A 158 5.29 1.54 0.41
CA LEU A 158 6.17 2.60 0.87
C LEU A 158 5.67 3.92 0.31
N ALA A 159 5.72 4.98 1.12
CA ALA A 159 5.51 6.35 0.71
C ALA A 159 6.40 7.29 1.53
N GLN A 160 6.90 8.38 0.93
CA GLN A 160 7.56 9.43 1.70
C GLN A 160 6.66 10.65 1.73
N ASP A 161 6.44 11.21 2.93
CA ASP A 161 5.66 12.44 3.08
C ASP A 161 6.49 13.70 2.78
N LYS A 162 5.81 14.83 2.58
CA LYS A 162 6.45 16.13 2.34
C LYS A 162 7.40 16.56 3.47
N LYS A 163 7.28 15.99 4.68
CA LYS A 163 8.15 16.23 5.83
C LYS A 163 9.39 15.33 5.81
N GLY A 164 9.46 14.35 4.90
CA GLY A 164 10.57 13.40 4.75
C GLY A 164 10.42 12.13 5.59
N ASN A 165 9.28 11.90 6.26
CA ASN A 165 9.07 10.64 6.94
C ASN A 165 8.75 9.54 5.91
N LEU A 166 9.29 8.34 6.14
CA LEU A 166 8.97 7.15 5.38
C LEU A 166 7.78 6.44 6.04
N TRP A 167 6.72 6.25 5.29
CA TRP A 167 5.55 5.47 5.68
C TRP A 167 5.65 4.07 5.10
N ILE A 168 5.39 3.07 5.91
CA ILE A 168 5.67 1.67 5.63
C ILE A 168 4.41 0.88 5.92
N GLY A 169 3.83 0.26 4.91
CA GLY A 169 2.68 -0.62 5.04
C GLY A 169 3.10 -2.08 5.00
N THR A 170 2.66 -2.85 5.99
CA THR A 170 3.03 -4.27 6.14
C THR A 170 1.89 -5.21 5.78
N ALA A 171 2.21 -6.49 5.62
CA ALA A 171 1.21 -7.55 5.33
C ALA A 171 0.60 -8.18 6.59
N GLY A 172 0.86 -7.65 7.77
CA GLY A 172 0.32 -8.27 9.00
C GLY A 172 0.49 -7.43 10.26
N ALA A 173 1.30 -6.36 10.22
CA ALA A 173 1.63 -5.54 11.39
C ALA A 173 1.13 -4.08 11.26
N GLY A 174 0.17 -3.81 10.36
CA GLY A 174 -0.34 -2.46 10.13
C GLY A 174 0.66 -1.57 9.41
N ALA A 175 0.73 -0.30 9.82
CA ALA A 175 1.62 0.69 9.23
C ALA A 175 2.62 1.23 10.24
N TYR A 176 3.78 1.68 9.74
CA TYR A 176 4.82 2.35 10.52
C TYR A 176 5.22 3.65 9.85
N ARG A 177 5.64 4.62 10.65
CA ARG A 177 6.33 5.82 10.21
C ARG A 177 7.77 5.79 10.71
N TYR A 178 8.72 5.99 9.82
CA TYR A 178 10.14 6.15 10.13
C TYR A 178 10.57 7.59 9.86
N ASN A 179 11.12 8.28 10.83
CA ASN A 179 11.53 9.68 10.75
C ASN A 179 13.04 9.87 10.46
N GLY A 180 13.70 8.80 10.01
CA GLY A 180 15.15 8.76 9.81
C GLY A 180 15.92 8.21 11.03
N LYS A 181 15.28 8.12 12.21
CA LYS A 181 15.86 7.64 13.46
C LYS A 181 14.97 6.63 14.17
N ASP A 182 13.72 6.97 14.39
CA ASP A 182 12.78 6.19 15.20
C ASP A 182 11.60 5.72 14.38
N PHE A 183 11.07 4.54 14.72
CA PHE A 183 9.83 4.01 14.19
C PHE A 183 8.66 4.33 15.13
N THR A 184 7.54 4.74 14.54
CA THR A 184 6.26 4.89 15.25
C THR A 184 5.24 3.98 14.57
N SER A 185 4.56 3.14 15.33
CA SER A 185 3.50 2.26 14.85
C SER A 185 2.18 3.02 14.67
N TYR A 186 1.49 2.73 13.57
CA TYR A 186 0.14 3.21 13.24
C TYR A 186 -0.73 2.04 12.80
N LEU A 187 -2.02 2.09 13.14
CA LEU A 187 -3.01 1.06 12.76
C LEU A 187 -2.65 -0.36 13.23
N SER A 188 -1.86 -0.47 14.29
CA SER A 188 -1.31 -1.73 14.80
C SER A 188 -2.17 -2.38 15.91
N GLU A 189 -3.39 -1.91 16.14
CA GLU A 189 -4.31 -2.56 17.10
C GLU A 189 -4.80 -3.90 16.53
N ILE A 190 -3.90 -4.87 16.57
CA ILE A 190 -4.15 -6.24 16.21
C ILE A 190 -4.89 -6.88 17.39
N GLY A 191 -6.11 -7.34 17.14
CA GLY A 191 -6.77 -8.33 18.01
C GLY A 191 -7.46 -7.83 19.24
N THR A 192 -7.86 -6.57 19.36
CA THR A 192 -8.96 -6.25 20.28
C THR A 192 -10.23 -6.79 19.65
N LYS A 193 -10.76 -7.89 20.21
CA LYS A 193 -12.07 -8.44 19.90
C LYS A 193 -13.16 -7.42 20.22
N GLN A 194 -13.41 -6.52 19.33
CA GLN A 194 -14.73 -5.94 19.17
C GLN A 194 -15.32 -6.63 17.94
N GLU A 195 -16.54 -7.09 18.02
CA GLU A 195 -17.24 -7.79 16.92
C GLU A 195 -17.31 -6.96 15.63
N ASP A 196 -16.99 -5.68 15.70
CA ASP A 196 -16.89 -4.71 14.60
C ASP A 196 -15.45 -4.23 14.34
N SER A 197 -14.42 -4.86 14.88
CA SER A 197 -13.04 -4.40 14.73
C SER A 197 -12.51 -4.72 13.34
N LEU A 198 -12.37 -3.69 12.59
CA LEU A 198 -11.86 -3.62 11.25
C LEU A 198 -10.34 -3.82 11.28
N TYR A 199 -9.89 -4.81 10.55
CA TYR A 199 -8.50 -5.23 10.60
C TYR A 199 -7.65 -4.41 9.64
N HIS A 200 -6.84 -3.50 10.15
CA HIS A 200 -5.86 -2.75 9.37
C HIS A 200 -4.48 -3.42 9.36
N ASN A 201 -4.45 -4.74 9.24
CA ASN A 201 -3.19 -5.47 9.36
C ASN A 201 -2.39 -5.48 8.06
N TRP A 202 -3.07 -5.60 6.92
CA TRP A 202 -2.42 -5.61 5.62
C TRP A 202 -2.66 -4.29 4.89
N ILE A 203 -1.60 -3.49 4.77
CA ILE A 203 -1.61 -2.15 4.16
C ILE A 203 -0.89 -2.19 2.80
N PRO A 204 -1.62 -2.45 1.70
CA PRO A 204 -1.04 -2.63 0.38
C PRO A 204 -0.72 -1.31 -0.34
N SER A 205 -1.27 -0.19 0.12
CA SER A 205 -1.06 1.12 -0.50
C SER A 205 -1.12 2.23 0.54
N ILE A 206 -0.17 3.15 0.44
CA ILE A 206 -0.07 4.38 1.24
C ILE A 206 0.23 5.53 0.29
N ILE A 207 -0.45 6.65 0.47
CA ILE A 207 -0.17 7.90 -0.25
C ILE A 207 -0.26 9.10 0.69
N GLU A 208 0.39 10.21 0.33
CA GLU A 208 0.11 11.54 0.86
C GLU A 208 -0.76 12.30 -0.15
N ASP A 209 -1.85 12.91 0.31
CA ASP A 209 -2.67 13.76 -0.56
C ASP A 209 -2.11 15.19 -0.69
N THR A 210 -2.79 16.01 -1.48
CA THR A 210 -2.39 17.42 -1.71
C THR A 210 -2.38 18.25 -0.43
N ASP A 211 -3.22 17.91 0.54
CA ASP A 211 -3.36 18.61 1.81
C ASP A 211 -2.39 18.11 2.90
N GLY A 212 -1.59 17.07 2.58
CA GLY A 212 -0.63 16.46 3.50
C GLY A 212 -1.24 15.41 4.43
N ASN A 213 -2.44 14.93 4.16
CA ASN A 213 -3.00 13.79 4.88
C ASN A 213 -2.40 12.49 4.32
N ILE A 214 -2.21 11.53 5.20
CA ILE A 214 -1.73 10.20 4.83
C ILE A 214 -2.92 9.24 4.74
N TRP A 215 -3.05 8.59 3.61
CA TRP A 215 -4.11 7.63 3.34
C TRP A 215 -3.55 6.22 3.33
N PHE A 216 -4.29 5.31 3.95
CA PHE A 216 -3.93 3.90 4.07
C PHE A 216 -5.04 3.03 3.50
N ALA A 217 -4.72 2.18 2.54
CA ALA A 217 -5.61 1.11 2.09
C ALA A 217 -5.53 -0.09 3.03
N SER A 218 -6.63 -0.79 3.23
CA SER A 218 -6.66 -2.05 3.98
C SER A 218 -7.20 -3.19 3.13
N MET A 219 -6.41 -4.27 3.02
CA MET A 219 -6.84 -5.53 2.38
C MET A 219 -7.62 -6.44 3.32
N THR A 220 -7.73 -6.11 4.58
CA THR A 220 -8.35 -6.92 5.63
C THR A 220 -9.68 -6.33 6.11
N HIS A 221 -10.52 -5.86 5.16
CA HIS A 221 -11.83 -5.26 5.42
C HIS A 221 -11.80 -3.97 6.26
N GLY A 222 -10.68 -3.25 6.26
CA GLY A 222 -10.53 -1.98 6.98
C GLY A 222 -10.93 -0.76 6.16
N GLY A 223 -11.32 -0.92 4.90
CA GLY A 223 -11.62 0.21 4.02
C GLY A 223 -10.40 1.09 3.79
N VAL A 224 -10.57 2.40 3.95
CA VAL A 224 -9.53 3.41 3.83
C VAL A 224 -9.46 4.23 5.11
N SER A 225 -8.25 4.44 5.63
CA SER A 225 -8.02 5.37 6.75
C SER A 225 -7.24 6.58 6.28
N ARG A 226 -7.68 7.79 6.68
CA ARG A 226 -7.00 9.06 6.46
C ARG A 226 -6.47 9.60 7.79
N TYR A 227 -5.19 9.92 7.84
CA TYR A 227 -4.51 10.55 8.99
C TYR A 227 -4.13 11.99 8.64
N ASN A 228 -4.63 12.97 9.37
CA ASN A 228 -4.38 14.40 9.15
C ASN A 228 -3.21 14.97 9.97
N GLY A 229 -2.42 14.10 10.61
CA GLY A 229 -1.34 14.48 11.53
C GLY A 229 -1.74 14.39 13.01
N GLU A 230 -3.04 14.37 13.34
CA GLU A 230 -3.55 14.29 14.70
C GLU A 230 -4.53 13.13 14.90
N THR A 231 -5.50 13.00 14.00
CA THR A 231 -6.59 12.02 14.10
C THR A 231 -6.70 11.15 12.85
N HIS A 232 -7.26 9.96 13.02
CA HIS A 232 -7.64 9.07 11.93
C HIS A 232 -9.13 9.19 11.63
N THR A 233 -9.47 9.28 10.35
CA THR A 233 -10.85 9.12 9.85
C THR A 233 -10.88 7.86 9.00
N GLN A 234 -11.80 6.96 9.28
CA GLN A 234 -12.00 5.72 8.53
C GLN A 234 -13.20 5.84 7.61
N PHE A 235 -13.07 5.36 6.39
CA PHE A 235 -14.12 5.29 5.38
C PHE A 235 -14.37 3.83 4.99
N MET A 236 -15.63 3.46 4.91
CA MET A 236 -16.12 2.11 4.68
C MET A 236 -17.25 2.11 3.64
N THR A 237 -17.77 0.95 3.32
CA THR A 237 -18.96 0.80 2.46
C THR A 237 -20.16 1.59 2.96
N LYS A 238 -20.35 1.71 4.28
CA LYS A 238 -21.40 2.57 4.89
C LYS A 238 -21.22 4.05 4.59
N ASP A 239 -20.00 4.49 4.27
CA ASP A 239 -19.66 5.88 3.98
C ASP A 239 -19.60 6.15 2.46
N GLY A 240 -19.76 5.09 1.63
CA GLY A 240 -19.83 5.22 0.17
C GLY A 240 -18.75 4.48 -0.62
N LEU A 241 -17.84 3.73 0.03
CA LEU A 241 -16.93 2.84 -0.69
C LEU A 241 -17.70 1.69 -1.34
N SER A 242 -17.22 1.19 -2.47
CA SER A 242 -17.82 0.02 -3.13
C SER A 242 -17.49 -1.30 -2.45
N ASP A 243 -16.38 -1.37 -1.73
CA ASP A 243 -15.93 -2.55 -0.97
C ASP A 243 -14.98 -2.12 0.16
N ASP A 244 -14.87 -2.94 1.23
CA ASP A 244 -13.98 -2.68 2.35
C ASP A 244 -12.59 -3.33 2.18
N MET A 245 -12.39 -4.12 1.11
CA MET A 245 -11.08 -4.69 0.73
C MET A 245 -10.39 -3.80 -0.30
N VAL A 246 -9.67 -2.80 0.19
CA VAL A 246 -9.01 -1.81 -0.66
C VAL A 246 -7.59 -2.26 -1.04
N ARG A 247 -7.29 -2.26 -2.33
CA ARG A 247 -5.99 -2.70 -2.87
C ARG A 247 -5.04 -1.56 -3.19
N THR A 248 -5.55 -0.49 -3.78
CA THR A 248 -4.73 0.64 -4.22
C THR A 248 -5.44 1.96 -4.00
N ILE A 249 -4.67 2.99 -3.71
CA ILE A 249 -5.11 4.37 -3.60
C ILE A 249 -4.18 5.23 -4.45
N TYR A 250 -4.74 6.21 -5.12
CA TYR A 250 -4.00 7.16 -5.95
C TYR A 250 -4.58 8.56 -5.77
N SER A 251 -3.74 9.59 -5.57
CA SER A 251 -4.14 10.99 -5.60
C SER A 251 -3.85 11.57 -6.98
N ASP A 252 -4.88 12.03 -7.68
CA ASP A 252 -4.69 12.68 -8.97
C ASP A 252 -4.21 14.13 -8.81
N LYS A 253 -3.81 14.76 -9.91
CA LYS A 253 -3.29 16.14 -9.94
C LYS A 253 -4.33 17.17 -9.49
N SER A 254 -5.63 16.83 -9.52
CA SER A 254 -6.73 17.67 -9.02
C SER A 254 -6.99 17.50 -7.53
N GLY A 255 -6.31 16.56 -6.85
CA GLY A 255 -6.45 16.23 -5.44
C GLY A 255 -7.56 15.22 -5.14
N LYS A 256 -8.20 14.62 -6.14
CA LYS A 256 -9.14 13.53 -5.94
C LYS A 256 -8.43 12.25 -5.59
N ILE A 257 -9.05 11.45 -4.73
CA ILE A 257 -8.51 10.16 -4.29
C ILE A 257 -9.24 9.04 -5.02
N TRP A 258 -8.50 8.32 -5.85
CA TRP A 258 -8.99 7.16 -6.59
C TRP A 258 -8.67 5.88 -5.84
N ILE A 259 -9.64 4.99 -5.73
CA ILE A 259 -9.59 3.81 -4.85
C ILE A 259 -9.95 2.58 -5.67
N GLY A 260 -9.01 1.63 -5.77
CA GLY A 260 -9.18 0.33 -6.41
C GLY A 260 -9.31 -0.79 -5.38
N PHE A 261 -10.09 -1.80 -5.68
CA PHE A 261 -10.48 -2.86 -4.75
C PHE A 261 -10.01 -4.25 -5.21
N ASN A 262 -9.92 -5.16 -4.25
CA ASN A 262 -9.63 -6.58 -4.49
C ASN A 262 -10.79 -7.50 -4.07
N GLY A 263 -11.94 -6.93 -3.85
CA GLY A 263 -13.08 -7.61 -3.25
C GLY A 263 -14.06 -8.21 -4.27
N ASN A 264 -15.29 -8.31 -3.84
CA ASN A 264 -16.37 -9.09 -4.42
C ASN A 264 -17.01 -8.52 -5.70
N ARG A 265 -18.15 -9.11 -6.09
CA ARG A 265 -18.90 -8.82 -7.32
C ARG A 265 -19.35 -7.36 -7.50
N LYS A 266 -19.37 -6.56 -6.43
CA LYS A 266 -19.80 -5.15 -6.44
C LYS A 266 -18.62 -4.16 -6.47
N SER A 267 -17.38 -4.64 -6.43
CA SER A 267 -16.18 -3.79 -6.51
C SER A 267 -16.14 -3.06 -7.85
N GLY A 268 -15.52 -1.91 -7.86
CA GLY A 268 -15.34 -1.06 -9.02
C GLY A 268 -14.16 -0.11 -8.80
N LEU A 269 -14.23 1.06 -9.39
CA LEU A 269 -13.31 2.16 -9.14
C LEU A 269 -14.08 3.26 -8.39
N THR A 270 -13.69 3.58 -7.17
CA THR A 270 -14.33 4.66 -6.40
C THR A 270 -13.42 5.89 -6.41
N VAL A 271 -14.01 7.07 -6.58
CA VAL A 271 -13.32 8.35 -6.42
C VAL A 271 -13.94 9.15 -5.28
N TYR A 272 -13.07 9.76 -4.46
CA TYR A 272 -13.43 10.71 -3.41
C TYR A 272 -12.97 12.11 -3.85
N ASP A 273 -13.90 13.08 -3.84
CA ASP A 273 -13.66 14.46 -4.28
C ASP A 273 -13.41 15.44 -3.13
N GLY A 274 -13.23 14.92 -1.92
CA GLY A 274 -13.13 15.73 -0.69
C GLY A 274 -14.42 15.78 0.12
N ASN A 275 -15.58 15.53 -0.51
CA ASN A 275 -16.90 15.60 0.13
C ASN A 275 -17.70 14.31 0.02
N SER A 276 -17.63 13.65 -1.14
CA SER A 276 -18.45 12.49 -1.46
C SER A 276 -17.69 11.44 -2.24
N PHE A 277 -18.21 10.22 -2.20
CA PHE A 277 -17.72 9.09 -2.98
C PHE A 277 -18.60 8.87 -4.21
N LYS A 278 -17.97 8.64 -5.37
CA LYS A 278 -18.62 8.17 -6.58
C LYS A 278 -17.94 6.88 -7.02
N THR A 279 -18.73 5.84 -7.27
CA THR A 279 -18.21 4.56 -7.78
C THR A 279 -18.56 4.40 -9.25
N TYR A 280 -17.59 3.90 -10.02
CA TYR A 280 -17.75 3.43 -11.39
C TYR A 280 -17.70 1.92 -11.40
N SER A 281 -18.64 1.30 -12.08
CA SER A 281 -18.79 -0.14 -12.26
C SER A 281 -18.52 -0.54 -13.72
N VAL A 282 -18.60 -1.84 -14.01
CA VAL A 282 -18.57 -2.32 -15.40
C VAL A 282 -19.79 -1.83 -16.21
N ASP A 283 -20.92 -1.57 -15.55
CA ASP A 283 -22.11 -1.00 -16.21
C ASP A 283 -21.90 0.45 -16.64
N ASP A 284 -20.95 1.16 -16.00
CA ASP A 284 -20.49 2.50 -16.38
C ASP A 284 -19.37 2.46 -17.43
N GLY A 285 -19.02 1.28 -17.93
CA GLY A 285 -17.96 1.08 -18.93
C GLY A 285 -16.58 0.74 -18.37
N LEU A 286 -16.41 0.64 -17.03
CA LEU A 286 -15.13 0.25 -16.45
C LEU A 286 -14.71 -1.14 -16.98
N CYS A 287 -13.51 -1.25 -17.53
CA CYS A 287 -13.06 -2.47 -18.21
C CYS A 287 -12.90 -3.67 -17.25
N ASN A 288 -12.56 -3.42 -15.99
CA ASN A 288 -12.46 -4.46 -14.97
C ASN A 288 -12.65 -3.89 -13.56
N LYS A 289 -13.17 -4.69 -12.64
CA LYS A 289 -13.48 -4.30 -11.25
C LYS A 289 -12.31 -4.49 -10.26
N LEU A 290 -11.26 -5.24 -10.61
CA LEU A 290 -10.14 -5.56 -9.73
C LEU A 290 -8.93 -4.66 -10.06
N ILE A 291 -9.07 -3.36 -9.79
CA ILE A 291 -8.03 -2.38 -10.09
C ILE A 291 -6.90 -2.47 -9.08
N ARG A 292 -5.66 -2.64 -9.57
CA ARG A 292 -4.43 -2.79 -8.78
C ARG A 292 -3.40 -1.71 -8.98
N ALA A 293 -3.41 -1.05 -10.13
CA ALA A 293 -2.51 0.05 -10.44
C ALA A 293 -3.31 1.20 -11.05
N ILE A 294 -3.00 2.42 -10.63
CA ILE A 294 -3.60 3.66 -11.12
C ILE A 294 -2.47 4.64 -11.38
N TYR A 295 -2.47 5.25 -12.55
CA TYR A 295 -1.51 6.29 -12.92
C TYR A 295 -2.20 7.35 -13.78
N GLU A 296 -1.95 8.64 -13.52
CA GLU A 296 -2.43 9.75 -14.33
C GLU A 296 -1.34 10.22 -15.28
N ASP A 297 -1.62 10.19 -16.59
CA ASP A 297 -0.69 10.66 -17.62
C ASP A 297 -0.66 12.21 -17.71
N LYS A 298 0.15 12.75 -18.62
CA LYS A 298 0.25 14.19 -18.83
C LYS A 298 -1.03 14.84 -19.36
N ASN A 299 -1.90 14.05 -20.00
CA ASN A 299 -3.16 14.51 -20.57
C ASN A 299 -4.32 14.35 -19.57
N SER A 300 -4.03 14.00 -18.31
CA SER A 300 -4.99 13.69 -17.25
C SER A 300 -5.86 12.47 -17.53
N ASN A 301 -5.43 11.55 -18.38
CA ASN A 301 -6.06 10.25 -18.49
C ASN A 301 -5.56 9.36 -17.36
N LEU A 302 -6.47 8.59 -16.77
CA LEU A 302 -6.10 7.57 -15.79
C LEU A 302 -5.89 6.23 -16.49
N TRP A 303 -4.71 5.69 -16.34
CA TRP A 303 -4.35 4.35 -16.75
C TRP A 303 -4.62 3.39 -15.58
N LEU A 304 -5.41 2.36 -15.83
CA LEU A 304 -5.93 1.46 -14.81
C LEU A 304 -5.49 0.03 -15.10
N GLY A 305 -4.54 -0.46 -14.32
CA GLY A 305 -4.09 -1.85 -14.35
C GLY A 305 -4.99 -2.74 -13.51
N ALA A 306 -5.42 -3.86 -14.05
CA ALA A 306 -6.33 -4.78 -13.39
C ALA A 306 -5.74 -6.18 -13.23
N HIS A 307 -6.20 -6.91 -12.21
CA HIS A 307 -5.95 -8.33 -12.05
C HIS A 307 -7.01 -9.13 -12.81
N LEU A 308 -6.58 -10.14 -13.55
CA LEU A 308 -7.45 -10.95 -14.42
C LEU A 308 -8.27 -10.11 -15.41
N GLY A 309 -7.70 -8.98 -15.86
CA GLY A 309 -8.35 -8.09 -16.80
C GLY A 309 -7.38 -7.20 -17.53
N ASN A 310 -7.84 -6.58 -18.60
CA ASN A 310 -7.03 -5.78 -19.48
C ASN A 310 -6.75 -4.39 -18.92
N LEU A 311 -5.68 -3.77 -19.42
CA LEU A 311 -5.32 -2.39 -19.14
C LEU A 311 -6.41 -1.47 -19.70
N CYS A 312 -6.89 -0.55 -18.89
CA CYS A 312 -7.99 0.36 -19.21
C CYS A 312 -7.54 1.81 -19.09
N ILE A 313 -8.11 2.68 -19.90
CA ILE A 313 -7.90 4.13 -19.83
C ILE A 313 -9.22 4.82 -19.54
N PHE A 314 -9.22 5.80 -18.63
CA PHE A 314 -10.32 6.71 -18.35
C PHE A 314 -9.93 8.12 -18.77
N ASP A 315 -10.63 8.72 -19.72
CA ASP A 315 -10.35 10.05 -20.26
C ASP A 315 -11.03 11.21 -19.50
N GLY A 316 -11.62 10.89 -18.33
CA GLY A 316 -12.42 11.81 -17.54
C GLY A 316 -13.93 11.68 -17.80
N GLN A 317 -14.34 11.03 -18.88
CA GLN A 317 -15.73 10.79 -19.26
C GLN A 317 -16.02 9.31 -19.54
N ASN A 318 -15.17 8.64 -20.30
CA ASN A 318 -15.37 7.29 -20.81
C ASN A 318 -14.21 6.38 -20.44
N PHE A 319 -14.52 5.10 -20.25
CA PHE A 319 -13.54 4.04 -20.13
C PHE A 319 -13.33 3.36 -21.47
N SER A 320 -12.10 3.01 -21.78
CA SER A 320 -11.73 2.25 -22.97
C SER A 320 -10.62 1.24 -22.66
N GLU A 321 -10.70 0.06 -23.25
CA GLU A 321 -9.64 -0.92 -23.16
C GLU A 321 -8.44 -0.47 -24.01
N PHE A 322 -7.24 -0.53 -23.42
CA PHE A 322 -6.02 -0.22 -24.14
C PHE A 322 -5.53 -1.43 -24.94
N SER A 323 -5.28 -1.21 -26.23
CA SER A 323 -4.64 -2.18 -27.10
C SER A 323 -3.64 -1.53 -28.03
N SER A 324 -2.64 -2.27 -28.47
CA SER A 324 -1.67 -1.82 -29.47
C SER A 324 -1.42 -2.94 -30.49
N ASN A 325 -1.64 -2.63 -31.76
CA ASN A 325 -1.52 -3.59 -32.86
C ASN A 325 -2.35 -4.87 -32.66
N GLY A 326 -3.54 -4.75 -32.04
CA GLY A 326 -4.44 -5.87 -31.75
C GLY A 326 -4.03 -6.70 -30.51
N GLN A 327 -2.95 -6.35 -29.84
CA GLN A 327 -2.55 -6.96 -28.56
C GLN A 327 -3.17 -6.19 -27.41
N THR A 328 -3.76 -6.94 -26.47
CA THR A 328 -4.21 -6.44 -25.16
C THR A 328 -3.21 -6.79 -24.06
N PHE A 329 -3.29 -6.11 -22.91
CA PHE A 329 -2.32 -6.23 -21.83
C PHE A 329 -3.08 -6.48 -20.52
N SER A 330 -2.88 -7.65 -19.93
CA SER A 330 -3.57 -8.08 -18.70
C SER A 330 -2.61 -8.25 -17.52
N ASP A 331 -3.21 -8.34 -16.33
CA ASP A 331 -2.49 -8.57 -15.08
C ASP A 331 -1.41 -7.52 -14.80
N ILE A 332 -1.75 -6.27 -15.05
CA ILE A 332 -0.88 -5.12 -14.84
C ILE A 332 -0.90 -4.73 -13.36
N LEU A 333 0.28 -4.79 -12.73
CA LEU A 333 0.46 -4.57 -11.29
C LEU A 333 1.11 -3.22 -10.96
N PHE A 334 1.77 -2.59 -11.93
CA PHE A 334 2.30 -1.23 -11.82
C PHE A 334 2.18 -0.49 -13.15
N ILE A 335 2.06 0.83 -13.06
CA ILE A 335 2.06 1.77 -14.20
C ILE A 335 2.83 3.00 -13.74
N LEU A 336 3.70 3.55 -14.59
CA LEU A 336 4.43 4.79 -14.33
C LEU A 336 4.75 5.52 -15.64
N GLY A 337 5.01 6.82 -15.56
CA GLY A 337 5.54 7.62 -16.67
C GLY A 337 7.03 7.88 -16.50
N ASP A 338 7.75 8.05 -17.61
CA ASP A 338 9.12 8.56 -17.59
C ASP A 338 9.20 10.03 -18.02
N SER A 339 10.40 10.60 -17.98
CA SER A 339 10.64 12.01 -18.34
C SER A 339 10.43 12.34 -19.83
N GLU A 340 10.30 11.32 -20.68
CA GLU A 340 9.99 11.45 -22.10
C GLU A 340 8.50 11.24 -22.39
N ASP A 341 7.66 11.21 -21.35
CA ASP A 341 6.22 10.93 -21.42
C ASP A 341 5.86 9.52 -21.92
N ASN A 342 6.79 8.58 -21.88
CA ASN A 342 6.45 7.19 -22.13
C ASN A 342 5.70 6.61 -20.93
N ILE A 343 4.77 5.71 -21.20
CA ILE A 343 4.06 4.95 -20.17
C ILE A 343 4.70 3.57 -20.07
N TRP A 344 5.19 3.26 -18.88
CA TRP A 344 5.70 1.95 -18.53
C TRP A 344 4.67 1.22 -17.72
N PHE A 345 4.39 0.00 -18.08
CA PHE A 345 3.47 -0.84 -17.34
C PHE A 345 3.95 -2.28 -17.32
N GLY A 346 3.60 -2.99 -16.27
CA GLY A 346 4.05 -4.37 -16.14
C GLY A 346 3.34 -5.13 -15.04
N GLY A 347 3.60 -6.42 -15.01
CA GLY A 347 3.01 -7.35 -14.08
C GLY A 347 3.48 -8.78 -14.35
N ILE A 348 2.56 -9.75 -14.25
CA ILE A 348 2.88 -11.18 -14.35
C ILE A 348 3.54 -11.53 -15.70
N ASN A 349 3.15 -10.85 -16.78
CA ASN A 349 3.54 -11.20 -18.15
C ASN A 349 4.78 -10.44 -18.65
N GLY A 350 5.39 -9.60 -17.83
CA GLY A 350 6.59 -8.82 -18.16
C GLY A 350 6.43 -7.31 -18.01
N ILE A 351 7.26 -6.57 -18.71
CA ILE A 351 7.30 -5.12 -18.73
C ILE A 351 7.13 -4.64 -20.17
N TRP A 352 6.38 -3.57 -20.34
CA TRP A 352 6.17 -2.90 -21.63
C TRP A 352 6.40 -1.39 -21.49
N LYS A 353 6.91 -0.80 -22.57
CA LYS A 353 7.03 0.65 -22.76
C LYS A 353 6.12 1.09 -23.90
N PHE A 354 5.24 2.05 -23.67
CA PHE A 354 4.42 2.71 -24.68
C PHE A 354 4.93 4.14 -24.90
N ASN A 355 5.31 4.48 -26.12
CA ASN A 355 5.88 5.78 -26.48
C ASN A 355 4.83 6.75 -27.09
N GLY A 356 3.56 6.50 -26.90
CA GLY A 356 2.47 7.26 -27.51
C GLY A 356 2.01 6.70 -28.87
N GLN A 357 2.78 5.80 -29.51
CA GLN A 357 2.46 5.23 -30.82
C GLN A 357 2.53 3.70 -30.81
N THR A 358 3.60 3.15 -30.24
CA THR A 358 3.88 1.70 -30.24
C THR A 358 4.18 1.20 -28.83
N VAL A 359 3.85 -0.07 -28.60
CA VAL A 359 4.24 -0.77 -27.38
C VAL A 359 5.41 -1.70 -27.68
N ILE A 360 6.43 -1.62 -26.86
CA ILE A 360 7.63 -2.46 -26.94
C ILE A 360 7.68 -3.32 -25.67
N LYS A 361 7.80 -4.63 -25.83
CA LYS A 361 8.09 -5.51 -24.70
C LYS A 361 9.57 -5.40 -24.35
N MET A 362 9.85 -5.14 -23.07
CA MET A 362 11.22 -5.03 -22.60
C MET A 362 11.80 -6.43 -22.38
N THR A 363 12.88 -6.70 -23.10
CA THR A 363 13.67 -7.93 -22.96
C THR A 363 15.14 -7.54 -22.84
N THR A 364 15.98 -8.47 -22.43
CA THR A 364 17.42 -8.19 -22.29
C THR A 364 18.17 -8.15 -23.62
N ASP A 365 17.49 -8.48 -24.70
CA ASP A 365 18.08 -8.53 -26.05
C ASP A 365 17.80 -7.24 -26.85
N ASN A 366 17.21 -6.21 -26.21
CA ASN A 366 16.93 -4.89 -26.80
C ASN A 366 17.87 -3.84 -26.25
#